data_c72924e41b3493581968069f454f0a28
#
_entry.id   c72924e41b3493581968069f454f0a28
#
_cell.length_a   1.000
_cell.length_b   1.000
_cell.length_c   1.000
_cell.angle_alpha   90.00
_cell.angle_beta   90.00
_cell.angle_gamma   90.00
#
_symmetry.space_group_name_H-M   'P 1'
#
loop_
_entity.id
_entity.type
_entity.pdbx_description
1 polymer ?
#
loop_
_entity_poly.entity_id
_entity_poly.type
_entity_poly.pdbx_seq_one_letter_code
_entity_poly.pdbx_strand_id
1 'polypeptide(L)'
;PRTYCVQYGESDLNFISRLMEEYGIWYFFEHSETNHVLVMGDDPSAYATPSGSSSIPYHAPVTAGVSSGEHISGFSYHREIRCGAVKLRDFDFEKPRLNVTGDAQAKMDCKLEAYDYLGECRNGSERAQLAKVRLEESQAVRQLGAGQSDCCRIIPGYRFTLDQCHRSDLNREYLVVKVRHRGHQPQVLGAETGDVANEPPYHNEFQCIPSDVPFRPTRLTPVPTVQGPQTAIVVGPTGEEIYTDKHGRVKVQFHWDREGTRDEKSSCWVRVAQVWAGASWGAMFIPRIGQ
;
A
#
# COMPACT_ATOMS: atom_id res chain seq x y z
N PRO A 1 -9.85 3.04 -14.63
CA PRO A 1 -11.04 2.98 -13.77
C PRO A 1 -11.44 1.53 -13.51
N ARG A 2 -11.74 1.18 -12.25
CA ARG A 2 -12.25 -0.14 -11.90
C ARG A 2 -13.67 -0.32 -12.43
N THR A 3 -13.99 -1.51 -12.89
CA THR A 3 -15.36 -1.84 -13.32
C THR A 3 -16.33 -1.87 -12.14
N TYR A 4 -15.82 -2.26 -10.96
CA TYR A 4 -16.59 -2.39 -9.72
C TYR A 4 -15.63 -2.35 -8.52
N CYS A 5 -16.01 -1.64 -7.48
CA CYS A 5 -15.24 -1.57 -6.23
C CYS A 5 -16.21 -1.49 -5.06
N VAL A 6 -16.09 -2.39 -4.11
CA VAL A 6 -17.00 -2.51 -2.97
C VAL A 6 -16.20 -2.50 -1.69
N GLN A 7 -16.65 -1.70 -0.74
CA GLN A 7 -16.25 -1.78 0.65
C GLN A 7 -17.15 -2.84 1.33
N TYR A 8 -16.55 -3.94 1.77
CA TYR A 8 -17.30 -5.06 2.33
C TYR A 8 -16.73 -5.52 3.66
N GLY A 9 -17.46 -5.30 4.76
CA GLY A 9 -17.08 -5.74 6.10
C GLY A 9 -15.74 -5.19 6.59
N GLU A 10 -15.37 -3.99 6.15
CA GLU A 10 -14.11 -3.32 6.48
C GLU A 10 -14.35 -1.85 6.85
N SER A 11 -13.43 -1.23 7.60
CA SER A 11 -13.48 0.19 7.89
C SER A 11 -13.09 1.04 6.68
N ASP A 12 -13.49 2.32 6.67
CA ASP A 12 -13.12 3.26 5.60
C ASP A 12 -11.59 3.37 5.46
N LEU A 13 -10.88 3.37 6.57
CA LEU A 13 -9.42 3.42 6.56
C LEU A 13 -8.82 2.17 5.90
N ASN A 14 -9.32 0.97 6.21
CA ASN A 14 -8.86 -0.27 5.58
C ASN A 14 -9.19 -0.28 4.09
N PHE A 15 -10.40 0.16 3.71
CA PHE A 15 -10.80 0.25 2.31
C PHE A 15 -9.86 1.15 1.50
N ILE A 16 -9.58 2.36 1.99
CA ILE A 16 -8.68 3.30 1.32
C ILE A 16 -7.24 2.77 1.33
N SER A 17 -6.77 2.25 2.47
CA SER A 17 -5.40 1.75 2.63
C SER A 17 -5.09 0.61 1.66
N ARG A 18 -5.96 -0.41 1.55
CA ARG A 18 -5.72 -1.51 0.62
C ARG A 18 -5.71 -1.07 -0.85
N LEU A 19 -6.53 -0.06 -1.20
CA LEU A 19 -6.52 0.51 -2.54
C LEU A 19 -5.23 1.28 -2.82
N MET A 20 -4.77 2.08 -1.87
CA MET A 20 -3.49 2.79 -2.00
C MET A 20 -2.31 1.81 -2.08
N GLU A 21 -2.27 0.80 -1.22
CA GLU A 21 -1.26 -0.26 -1.24
C GLU A 21 -1.23 -1.01 -2.59
N GLU A 22 -2.40 -1.26 -3.19
CA GLU A 22 -2.50 -1.93 -4.48
C GLU A 22 -1.87 -1.11 -5.61
N TYR A 23 -2.06 0.20 -5.62
CA TYR A 23 -1.48 1.10 -6.61
C TYR A 23 -0.10 1.63 -6.22
N GLY A 24 0.43 1.24 -5.07
CA GLY A 24 1.73 1.68 -4.57
C GLY A 24 1.75 3.15 -4.14
N ILE A 25 0.61 3.68 -3.74
CA ILE A 25 0.46 5.04 -3.21
C ILE A 25 0.78 5.00 -1.72
N TRP A 26 1.77 5.78 -1.29
CA TRP A 26 2.11 5.98 0.10
C TRP A 26 1.50 7.27 0.63
N TYR A 27 1.36 7.37 1.96
CA TYR A 27 0.87 8.58 2.60
C TYR A 27 1.54 8.81 3.95
N PHE A 28 1.52 10.06 4.40
CA PHE A 28 1.86 10.48 5.75
C PHE A 28 1.05 11.71 6.12
N PHE A 29 1.17 12.13 7.39
CA PHE A 29 0.49 13.33 7.88
C PHE A 29 1.50 14.41 8.20
N GLU A 30 1.26 15.62 7.71
CA GLU A 30 1.90 16.83 8.15
C GLU A 30 1.07 17.47 9.24
N HIS A 31 1.68 17.71 10.39
CA HIS A 31 1.04 18.29 11.55
C HIS A 31 1.46 19.75 11.75
N SER A 32 0.51 20.62 12.07
CA SER A 32 0.72 21.99 12.52
C SER A 32 0.05 22.19 13.86
N GLU A 33 0.20 23.37 14.48
CA GLU A 33 -0.45 23.67 15.77
C GLU A 33 -1.97 23.54 15.75
N THR A 34 -2.61 23.79 14.61
CA THR A 34 -4.07 23.86 14.48
C THR A 34 -4.66 22.86 13.50
N ASN A 35 -3.82 22.14 12.73
CA ASN A 35 -4.31 21.31 11.65
C ASN A 35 -3.39 20.11 11.38
N HIS A 36 -3.89 19.14 10.63
CA HIS A 36 -3.13 18.06 10.06
C HIS A 36 -3.56 17.84 8.60
N VAL A 37 -2.61 17.56 7.74
CA VAL A 37 -2.83 17.37 6.29
C VAL A 37 -2.34 15.98 5.91
N LEU A 38 -3.21 15.22 5.23
CA LEU A 38 -2.83 13.95 4.60
C LEU A 38 -2.11 14.25 3.29
N VAL A 39 -0.85 13.88 3.22
CA VAL A 39 -0.03 13.96 1.99
C VAL A 39 0.06 12.58 1.37
N MET A 40 -0.27 12.48 0.09
CA MET A 40 -0.19 11.23 -0.68
C MET A 40 0.79 11.40 -1.84
N GLY A 41 1.50 10.33 -2.17
CA GLY A 41 2.42 10.32 -3.31
C GLY A 41 2.66 8.92 -3.84
N ASP A 42 3.13 8.85 -5.08
CA ASP A 42 3.49 7.62 -5.78
C ASP A 42 4.87 7.74 -6.48
N ASP A 43 5.56 8.85 -6.26
CA ASP A 43 6.85 9.16 -6.90
C ASP A 43 7.83 9.78 -5.88
N PRO A 44 9.14 9.49 -5.98
CA PRO A 44 10.17 10.07 -5.11
C PRO A 44 10.25 11.60 -5.12
N SER A 45 9.75 12.28 -6.14
CA SER A 45 9.72 13.75 -6.19
C SER A 45 8.82 14.39 -5.14
N ALA A 46 7.85 13.62 -4.62
CA ALA A 46 6.93 14.06 -3.58
C ALA A 46 7.51 13.93 -2.14
N TYR A 47 8.73 13.41 -1.97
CA TYR A 47 9.35 13.34 -0.65
C TYR A 47 9.71 14.74 -0.15
N ALA A 48 9.30 15.03 1.08
CA ALA A 48 9.55 16.31 1.70
C ALA A 48 11.00 16.42 2.24
N THR A 49 11.45 17.66 2.42
CA THR A 49 12.70 17.98 3.09
C THR A 49 12.38 18.68 4.41
N PRO A 50 12.99 18.28 5.54
CA PRO A 50 12.71 18.90 6.82
C PRO A 50 13.13 20.38 6.84
N SER A 51 12.47 21.18 7.66
CA SER A 51 12.87 22.55 7.91
C SER A 51 14.25 22.60 8.58
N GLY A 52 15.08 23.57 8.23
CA GLY A 52 16.45 23.71 8.71
C GLY A 52 17.44 22.76 8.02
N SER A 53 18.44 22.26 8.75
CA SER A 53 19.43 21.33 8.20
C SER A 53 18.83 19.94 8.00
N SER A 54 18.96 19.39 6.80
CA SER A 54 18.64 17.98 6.53
C SER A 54 19.75 17.01 6.93
N SER A 55 20.97 17.52 7.23
CA SER A 55 22.09 16.71 7.72
C SER A 55 21.98 16.50 9.23
N ILE A 56 22.01 15.23 9.64
CA ILE A 56 21.95 14.81 11.05
C ILE A 56 23.21 14.00 11.34
N PRO A 57 24.08 14.44 12.26
CA PRO A 57 25.34 13.76 12.58
C PRO A 57 25.07 12.46 13.35
N TYR A 58 25.93 11.49 13.13
CA TYR A 58 25.98 10.26 13.93
C TYR A 58 26.96 10.44 15.10
N HIS A 59 26.49 10.22 16.32
CA HIS A 59 27.33 10.22 17.51
C HIS A 59 27.13 8.91 18.27
N ALA A 60 28.17 8.09 18.36
CA ALA A 60 28.10 6.83 19.09
C ALA A 60 27.95 7.09 20.62
N PRO A 61 27.20 6.29 21.36
CA PRO A 61 26.94 6.47 22.80
C PRO A 61 28.19 6.46 23.69
N VAL A 62 29.29 5.92 23.19
CA VAL A 62 30.56 5.77 23.93
C VAL A 62 31.36 7.08 24.01
N THR A 63 31.05 8.05 23.20
CA THR A 63 31.69 9.36 23.24
C THR A 63 30.99 10.20 24.30
N ALA A 64 31.40 10.04 25.57
CA ALA A 64 30.84 10.71 26.73
C ALA A 64 31.18 12.23 26.78
N GLY A 65 30.88 12.93 25.71
CA GLY A 65 30.75 14.39 25.67
C GLY A 65 29.27 14.71 25.55
N VAL A 66 28.81 15.74 26.26
CA VAL A 66 27.46 16.28 26.08
C VAL A 66 27.37 16.73 24.62
N SER A 67 26.67 15.97 23.79
CA SER A 67 26.37 16.37 22.43
C SER A 67 25.49 17.62 22.50
N SER A 68 26.00 18.74 22.02
CA SER A 68 25.25 19.97 21.94
C SER A 68 24.48 20.02 20.61
N GLY A 69 23.42 19.22 20.48
CA GLY A 69 22.57 19.25 19.28
C GLY A 69 21.94 17.92 18.95
N GLU A 70 20.97 17.96 18.07
CA GLU A 70 20.25 16.78 17.56
C GLU A 70 21.21 15.84 16.82
N HIS A 71 21.12 14.54 17.11
CA HIS A 71 22.01 13.52 16.53
C HIS A 71 21.34 12.15 16.40
N ILE A 72 21.99 11.25 15.65
CA ILE A 72 21.64 9.84 15.59
C ILE A 72 22.60 9.10 16.49
N SER A 73 22.09 8.44 17.54
CA SER A 73 22.87 7.72 18.53
C SER A 73 23.16 6.26 18.15
N GLY A 74 22.32 5.68 17.33
CA GLY A 74 22.47 4.32 16.82
C GLY A 74 22.00 4.21 15.39
N PHE A 75 22.74 3.48 14.54
CA PHE A 75 22.34 3.21 13.16
C PHE A 75 22.79 1.82 12.74
N SER A 76 21.85 1.01 12.28
CA SER A 76 22.08 -0.31 11.70
C SER A 76 21.59 -0.33 10.25
N TYR A 77 22.25 -1.12 9.41
CA TYR A 77 21.92 -1.21 8.01
C TYR A 77 21.87 -2.66 7.55
N HIS A 78 20.70 -3.08 7.11
CA HIS A 78 20.41 -4.43 6.66
C HIS A 78 20.28 -4.48 5.15
N ARG A 79 20.80 -5.54 4.57
CA ARG A 79 20.59 -5.88 3.16
C ARG A 79 20.10 -7.30 3.07
N GLU A 80 19.06 -7.51 2.28
CA GLU A 80 18.52 -8.83 2.04
C GLU A 80 18.27 -9.06 0.54
N ILE A 81 18.25 -10.32 0.15
CA ILE A 81 17.94 -10.71 -1.22
C ILE A 81 16.42 -10.67 -1.39
N ARG A 82 15.96 -9.99 -2.43
CA ARG A 82 14.54 -9.88 -2.79
C ARG A 82 14.33 -10.29 -4.23
N CYS A 83 13.10 -10.60 -4.61
CA CYS A 83 12.79 -10.91 -6.00
C CYS A 83 13.17 -9.73 -6.92
N GLY A 84 13.89 -10.04 -8.00
CA GLY A 84 14.33 -9.07 -9.00
C GLY A 84 13.52 -9.15 -10.30
N ALA A 85 12.51 -9.99 -10.36
CA ALA A 85 11.57 -10.05 -11.47
C ALA A 85 10.16 -10.30 -10.95
N VAL A 86 9.17 -9.62 -11.53
CA VAL A 86 7.75 -9.82 -11.24
C VAL A 86 7.02 -10.08 -12.54
N LYS A 87 6.19 -11.11 -12.55
CA LYS A 87 5.33 -11.46 -13.66
C LYS A 87 3.90 -11.59 -13.19
N LEU A 88 3.02 -10.76 -13.71
CA LEU A 88 1.58 -10.79 -13.44
C LEU A 88 0.86 -11.32 -14.66
N ARG A 89 -0.10 -12.21 -14.45
CA ARG A 89 -0.94 -12.73 -15.54
C ARG A 89 -2.42 -12.62 -15.17
N ASP A 90 -3.23 -12.44 -16.20
CA ASP A 90 -4.67 -12.40 -16.07
C ASP A 90 -5.36 -13.11 -17.23
N PHE A 91 -6.67 -13.32 -17.11
CA PHE A 91 -7.51 -13.94 -18.10
C PHE A 91 -8.64 -12.99 -18.51
N ASP A 92 -8.68 -12.64 -19.79
CA ASP A 92 -9.81 -11.92 -20.38
C ASP A 92 -10.76 -12.93 -21.05
N PHE A 93 -11.92 -13.15 -20.44
CA PHE A 93 -12.90 -14.08 -20.98
C PHE A 93 -13.53 -13.60 -22.31
N GLU A 94 -13.52 -12.31 -22.60
CA GLU A 94 -13.98 -11.75 -23.88
C GLU A 94 -12.96 -12.00 -24.99
N LYS A 95 -11.69 -12.12 -24.62
CA LYS A 95 -10.58 -12.38 -25.54
C LYS A 95 -9.67 -13.50 -25.00
N PRO A 96 -10.14 -14.76 -24.94
CA PRO A 96 -9.44 -15.85 -24.27
C PRO A 96 -8.04 -16.15 -24.80
N ARG A 97 -7.76 -15.76 -26.06
CA ARG A 97 -6.44 -15.94 -26.69
C ARG A 97 -5.48 -14.77 -26.43
N LEU A 98 -5.97 -13.67 -25.84
CA LEU A 98 -5.13 -12.53 -25.49
C LEU A 98 -4.27 -12.89 -24.28
N ASN A 99 -2.97 -12.78 -24.46
CA ASN A 99 -2.04 -12.94 -23.34
C ASN A 99 -1.99 -11.62 -22.55
N VAL A 100 -2.71 -11.57 -21.44
CA VAL A 100 -2.72 -10.39 -20.55
C VAL A 100 -1.65 -10.59 -19.49
N THR A 101 -0.40 -10.26 -19.83
CA THR A 101 0.74 -10.31 -18.91
C THR A 101 1.33 -8.93 -18.71
N GLY A 102 1.91 -8.71 -17.53
CA GLY A 102 2.75 -7.57 -17.24
C GLY A 102 4.02 -8.06 -16.58
N ASP A 103 5.15 -7.60 -17.08
CA ASP A 103 6.46 -8.00 -16.61
C ASP A 103 7.25 -6.78 -16.14
N ALA A 104 7.99 -6.95 -15.04
CA ALA A 104 8.96 -5.94 -14.58
C ALA A 104 10.21 -6.65 -14.08
N GLN A 105 11.37 -6.06 -14.32
CA GLN A 105 12.66 -6.65 -13.98
C GLN A 105 13.62 -5.59 -13.42
N ALA A 106 14.26 -5.90 -12.29
CA ALA A 106 15.31 -5.11 -11.69
C ALA A 106 16.68 -5.41 -12.32
N LYS A 107 17.66 -4.57 -12.04
CA LYS A 107 19.05 -4.80 -12.48
C LYS A 107 19.72 -5.96 -11.73
N MET A 108 19.28 -6.28 -10.52
CA MET A 108 19.87 -7.31 -9.65
C MET A 108 18.81 -8.37 -9.32
N ASP A 109 19.28 -9.57 -9.03
CA ASP A 109 18.48 -10.72 -8.62
C ASP A 109 17.35 -11.09 -9.61
N CYS A 110 17.52 -10.74 -10.90
CA CYS A 110 16.53 -10.91 -11.97
C CYS A 110 16.14 -12.38 -12.25
N LYS A 111 16.91 -13.35 -11.71
CA LYS A 111 16.56 -14.78 -11.76
C LYS A 111 15.56 -15.20 -10.69
N LEU A 112 15.34 -14.35 -9.68
CA LEU A 112 14.35 -14.59 -8.63
C LEU A 112 13.04 -13.95 -9.07
N GLU A 113 12.18 -14.73 -9.70
CA GLU A 113 10.89 -14.27 -10.21
C GLU A 113 9.78 -14.52 -9.18
N ALA A 114 8.93 -13.51 -8.96
CA ALA A 114 7.64 -13.63 -8.32
C ALA A 114 6.56 -13.65 -9.39
N TYR A 115 5.76 -14.71 -9.42
CA TYR A 115 4.63 -14.87 -10.33
C TYR A 115 3.31 -14.79 -9.56
N ASP A 116 2.37 -13.98 -10.08
CA ASP A 116 1.04 -13.86 -9.49
C ASP A 116 -0.05 -13.82 -10.58
N TYR A 117 -1.24 -14.35 -10.21
CA TYR A 117 -2.41 -14.39 -11.08
C TYR A 117 -3.55 -13.63 -10.39
N LEU A 118 -3.80 -12.40 -10.82
CA LEU A 118 -4.59 -11.40 -10.10
C LEU A 118 -6.04 -11.23 -10.56
N GLY A 119 -6.40 -11.63 -11.76
CA GLY A 119 -7.79 -11.65 -12.20
C GLY A 119 -8.56 -10.31 -12.36
N GLU A 120 -7.92 -9.13 -12.33
CA GLU A 120 -8.65 -7.86 -12.28
C GLU A 120 -8.36 -6.85 -13.41
N CYS A 121 -7.24 -6.94 -14.11
CA CYS A 121 -6.87 -5.98 -15.17
C CYS A 121 -7.06 -6.57 -16.56
N ARG A 122 -7.68 -5.81 -17.43
CA ARG A 122 -8.04 -6.24 -18.79
C ARG A 122 -7.05 -5.83 -19.87
N ASN A 123 -6.09 -4.96 -19.57
CA ASN A 123 -5.12 -4.50 -20.56
C ASN A 123 -3.67 -4.69 -20.11
N GLY A 124 -2.76 -4.93 -21.08
CA GLY A 124 -1.37 -5.23 -20.81
C GLY A 124 -0.58 -4.04 -20.25
N SER A 125 -0.97 -2.80 -20.55
CA SER A 125 -0.27 -1.61 -20.04
C SER A 125 -0.51 -1.40 -18.55
N GLU A 126 -1.74 -1.58 -18.07
CA GLU A 126 -2.04 -1.56 -16.62
C GLU A 126 -1.30 -2.67 -15.90
N ARG A 127 -1.18 -3.86 -16.52
CA ARG A 127 -0.41 -4.97 -15.95
C ARG A 127 1.06 -4.65 -15.83
N ALA A 128 1.67 -4.06 -16.84
CA ALA A 128 3.07 -3.67 -16.79
C ALA A 128 3.33 -2.64 -15.69
N GLN A 129 2.44 -1.67 -15.51
CA GLN A 129 2.53 -0.70 -14.43
C GLN A 129 2.38 -1.36 -13.05
N LEU A 130 1.41 -2.25 -12.86
CA LEU A 130 1.26 -3.00 -11.61
C LEU A 130 2.47 -3.90 -11.34
N ALA A 131 3.00 -4.59 -12.35
CA ALA A 131 4.20 -5.40 -12.20
C ALA A 131 5.40 -4.54 -11.73
N LYS A 132 5.54 -3.32 -12.27
CA LYS A 132 6.55 -2.36 -11.83
C LYS A 132 6.33 -1.98 -10.36
N VAL A 133 5.11 -1.64 -9.96
CA VAL A 133 4.77 -1.30 -8.56
C VAL A 133 5.10 -2.47 -7.62
N ARG A 134 4.77 -3.72 -8.00
CA ARG A 134 5.09 -4.91 -7.21
C ARG A 134 6.59 -5.15 -7.08
N LEU A 135 7.32 -4.92 -8.15
CA LEU A 135 8.78 -5.01 -8.12
C LEU A 135 9.37 -3.94 -7.19
N GLU A 136 8.94 -2.69 -7.31
CA GLU A 136 9.37 -1.58 -6.46
C GLU A 136 9.02 -1.83 -4.98
N GLU A 137 7.83 -2.36 -4.67
CA GLU A 137 7.42 -2.79 -3.33
C GLU A 137 8.41 -3.80 -2.74
N SER A 138 8.75 -4.83 -3.50
CA SER A 138 9.73 -5.83 -3.07
C SER A 138 11.13 -5.25 -2.89
N GLN A 139 11.56 -4.38 -3.79
CA GLN A 139 12.90 -3.78 -3.77
C GLN A 139 13.06 -2.66 -2.74
N ALA A 140 11.98 -2.00 -2.33
CA ALA A 140 12.02 -0.91 -1.35
C ALA A 140 12.65 -1.33 -0.02
N VAL A 141 12.34 -2.54 0.45
CA VAL A 141 12.86 -3.10 1.72
C VAL A 141 14.14 -3.90 1.58
N ARG A 142 14.70 -3.99 0.37
CA ARG A 142 15.96 -4.70 0.12
C ARG A 142 17.14 -4.11 0.89
N GLN A 143 17.10 -2.81 1.14
CA GLN A 143 18.11 -2.05 1.87
C GLN A 143 17.39 -1.21 2.93
N LEU A 144 17.48 -1.62 4.17
CA LEU A 144 16.77 -0.99 5.28
C LEU A 144 17.75 -0.48 6.31
N GLY A 145 17.72 0.82 6.57
CA GLY A 145 18.35 1.46 7.71
C GLY A 145 17.40 1.49 8.90
N ALA A 146 17.91 1.30 10.10
CA ALA A 146 17.18 1.51 11.34
C ALA A 146 18.07 2.26 12.32
N GLY A 147 17.53 3.25 12.99
CA GLY A 147 18.30 4.11 13.89
C GLY A 147 17.51 4.60 15.09
N GLN A 148 18.26 5.21 16.01
CA GLN A 148 17.75 5.90 17.18
C GLN A 148 18.28 7.34 17.18
N SER A 149 17.43 8.30 17.56
CA SER A 149 17.77 9.72 17.53
C SER A 149 16.99 10.51 18.58
N ASP A 150 17.52 11.66 18.94
CA ASP A 150 16.85 12.71 19.70
C ASP A 150 16.27 13.83 18.80
N CYS A 151 16.47 13.71 17.48
CA CYS A 151 16.00 14.71 16.51
C CYS A 151 14.49 14.55 16.27
N CYS A 152 13.69 15.50 16.71
CA CYS A 152 12.24 15.51 16.53
C CYS A 152 11.79 15.76 15.07
N ARG A 153 12.71 16.20 14.20
CA ARG A 153 12.46 16.47 12.78
C ARG A 153 12.53 15.21 11.88
N ILE A 154 12.87 14.05 12.45
CA ILE A 154 12.79 12.77 11.76
C ILE A 154 11.31 12.37 11.67
N ILE A 155 10.71 12.53 10.48
CA ILE A 155 9.28 12.36 10.22
C ILE A 155 9.12 11.44 9.00
N PRO A 156 8.15 10.51 8.97
CA PRO A 156 7.87 9.70 7.79
C PRO A 156 7.59 10.55 6.56
N GLY A 157 8.09 10.13 5.38
CA GLY A 157 7.95 10.88 4.13
C GLY A 157 9.00 11.97 3.92
N TYR A 158 9.84 12.23 4.92
CA TYR A 158 10.91 13.23 4.84
C TYR A 158 12.28 12.60 4.59
N ARG A 159 13.15 13.34 3.89
CA ARG A 159 14.54 12.96 3.64
C ARG A 159 15.44 13.52 4.71
N PHE A 160 16.48 12.78 5.05
CA PHE A 160 17.60 13.30 5.84
C PHE A 160 18.93 12.76 5.31
N THR A 161 20.01 13.44 5.58
CA THR A 161 21.36 12.99 5.27
C THR A 161 22.01 12.51 6.56
N LEU A 162 22.38 11.23 6.61
CA LEU A 162 23.24 10.72 7.68
C LEU A 162 24.67 11.21 7.43
N ASP A 163 25.27 11.84 8.43
CA ASP A 163 26.63 12.37 8.38
C ASP A 163 27.47 11.88 9.55
N GLN A 164 28.79 11.94 9.41
CA GLN A 164 29.79 11.58 10.43
C GLN A 164 29.71 10.12 10.93
N CYS A 165 29.02 9.23 10.19
CA CYS A 165 29.08 7.81 10.51
C CYS A 165 30.46 7.26 10.19
N HIS A 166 31.00 6.41 11.09
CA HIS A 166 32.30 5.77 10.92
C HIS A 166 32.41 4.92 9.66
N ARG A 167 31.29 4.42 9.14
CA ARG A 167 31.17 3.77 7.84
C ARG A 167 30.79 4.81 6.78
N SER A 168 31.75 5.25 6.01
CA SER A 168 31.55 6.29 5.00
C SER A 168 30.53 5.96 3.92
N ASP A 169 30.34 4.65 3.61
CA ASP A 169 29.34 4.18 2.66
C ASP A 169 27.89 4.38 3.14
N LEU A 170 27.68 4.65 4.42
CA LEU A 170 26.39 4.96 5.01
C LEU A 170 26.09 6.48 5.09
N ASN A 171 27.10 7.32 4.89
CA ASN A 171 26.95 8.78 4.87
C ASN A 171 26.30 9.21 3.55
N ARG A 172 24.99 9.19 3.52
CA ARG A 172 24.17 9.54 2.35
C ARG A 172 22.76 9.95 2.74
N GLU A 173 21.97 10.34 1.75
CA GLU A 173 20.58 10.71 1.93
C GLU A 173 19.68 9.46 2.03
N TYR A 174 18.75 9.52 2.99
CA TYR A 174 17.74 8.49 3.26
C TYR A 174 16.34 9.10 3.29
N LEU A 175 15.35 8.29 2.93
CA LEU A 175 13.93 8.55 3.15
C LEU A 175 13.49 7.84 4.44
N VAL A 176 12.85 8.57 5.34
CA VAL A 176 12.24 8.00 6.55
C VAL A 176 10.92 7.33 6.19
N VAL A 177 10.78 6.03 6.50
CA VAL A 177 9.57 5.25 6.18
C VAL A 177 8.73 4.92 7.41
N LYS A 178 9.34 4.94 8.60
CA LYS A 178 8.65 4.67 9.86
C LYS A 178 9.36 5.37 11.01
N VAL A 179 8.60 5.93 11.93
CA VAL A 179 9.12 6.50 13.18
C VAL A 179 8.23 6.11 14.35
N ARG A 180 8.87 5.87 15.48
CA ARG A 180 8.22 5.76 16.77
C ARG A 180 8.80 6.81 17.69
N HIS A 181 8.02 7.82 18.04
CA HIS A 181 8.40 8.85 19.00
C HIS A 181 8.07 8.41 20.42
N ARG A 182 8.99 8.68 21.35
CA ARG A 182 8.77 8.53 22.78
C ARG A 182 9.18 9.82 23.48
N GLY A 183 8.30 10.33 24.29
CA GLY A 183 8.54 11.53 25.08
C GLY A 183 7.90 11.38 26.46
N HIS A 184 8.52 11.95 27.48
CA HIS A 184 7.93 12.02 28.80
C HIS A 184 8.18 13.41 29.41
N GLN A 185 7.26 13.83 30.24
CA GLN A 185 7.31 15.13 30.90
C GLN A 185 7.17 14.93 32.42
N PRO A 186 8.29 14.69 33.14
CA PRO A 186 8.25 14.31 34.56
C PRO A 186 7.62 15.36 35.45
N GLN A 187 7.68 16.63 35.08
CA GLN A 187 7.11 17.75 35.86
C GLN A 187 5.57 17.70 35.95
N VAL A 188 4.89 17.02 35.05
CA VAL A 188 3.42 16.92 35.01
C VAL A 188 2.90 15.71 35.78
N LEU A 189 3.71 14.66 35.91
CA LEU A 189 3.29 13.37 36.46
C LEU A 189 3.45 13.21 37.98
N GLY A 190 3.96 14.24 38.69
CA GLY A 190 4.18 14.16 40.15
C GLY A 190 5.31 13.18 40.54
N ALA A 191 5.68 13.18 41.81
CA ALA A 191 6.92 12.61 42.35
C ALA A 191 7.03 11.07 42.43
N GLU A 192 6.37 10.30 41.61
CA GLU A 192 6.55 8.83 41.55
C GLU A 192 7.57 8.40 40.48
N THR A 193 8.80 8.90 40.62
CA THR A 193 9.84 8.73 39.60
C THR A 193 11.01 7.89 40.13
N GLY A 194 10.80 6.60 40.37
CA GLY A 194 11.90 5.73 40.70
C GLY A 194 12.84 5.46 39.51
N ASP A 195 12.35 4.94 38.42
CA ASP A 195 13.17 4.49 37.27
C ASP A 195 13.20 5.44 36.08
N VAL A 196 12.30 6.41 35.99
CA VAL A 196 12.15 7.31 34.83
C VAL A 196 13.12 8.50 34.87
N ALA A 197 13.79 8.75 35.98
CA ALA A 197 14.68 9.90 36.18
C ALA A 197 15.92 9.91 35.26
N ASN A 198 16.29 8.79 34.65
CA ASN A 198 17.47 8.64 33.80
C ASN A 198 17.16 8.52 32.30
N GLU A 199 15.89 8.48 31.91
CA GLU A 199 15.54 8.45 30.50
C GLU A 199 15.57 9.87 29.89
N PRO A 200 16.08 10.00 28.63
CA PRO A 200 16.03 11.30 27.95
C PRO A 200 14.58 11.75 27.77
N PRO A 201 14.29 13.05 27.89
CA PRO A 201 12.91 13.57 27.82
C PRO A 201 12.25 13.28 26.45
N TYR A 202 13.05 13.04 25.42
CA TYR A 202 12.58 12.65 24.09
C TYR A 202 13.62 11.75 23.39
N HIS A 203 13.14 10.73 22.74
CA HIS A 203 13.89 9.94 21.76
C HIS A 203 12.96 9.32 20.73
N ASN A 204 13.50 8.95 19.59
CA ASN A 204 12.78 8.21 18.58
C ASN A 204 13.56 7.02 18.04
N GLU A 205 12.83 6.06 17.52
CA GLU A 205 13.30 4.93 16.73
C GLU A 205 12.75 5.07 15.32
N PHE A 206 13.59 4.99 14.31
CA PHE A 206 13.16 5.16 12.94
C PHE A 206 13.67 4.07 12.01
N GLN A 207 12.96 3.88 10.89
CA GLN A 207 13.39 3.06 9.77
C GLN A 207 13.46 3.95 8.53
N CYS A 208 14.45 3.70 7.70
CA CYS A 208 14.68 4.47 6.48
C CYS A 208 15.20 3.59 5.35
N ILE A 209 15.03 4.06 4.13
CA ILE A 209 15.61 3.46 2.92
C ILE A 209 16.47 4.51 2.21
N PRO A 210 17.41 4.13 1.33
CA PRO A 210 18.08 5.10 0.48
C PRO A 210 17.09 5.94 -0.32
N SER A 211 17.31 7.26 -0.39
CA SER A 211 16.36 8.20 -1.03
C SER A 211 16.22 8.01 -2.54
N ASP A 212 17.21 7.34 -3.17
CA ASP A 212 17.22 6.98 -4.60
C ASP A 212 16.39 5.72 -4.92
N VAL A 213 15.89 5.02 -3.89
CA VAL A 213 15.03 3.86 -4.04
C VAL A 213 13.57 4.31 -3.97
N PRO A 214 12.74 4.04 -4.99
CA PRO A 214 11.32 4.31 -4.93
C PRO A 214 10.65 3.52 -3.79
N PHE A 215 10.01 4.23 -2.87
CA PHE A 215 9.23 3.59 -1.82
C PHE A 215 7.84 3.22 -2.33
N ARG A 216 7.46 1.97 -2.07
CA ARG A 216 6.08 1.51 -2.22
C ARG A 216 5.63 0.87 -0.91
N PRO A 217 4.43 1.17 -0.42
CA PRO A 217 3.92 0.54 0.79
C PRO A 217 3.73 -0.96 0.56
N THR A 218 4.09 -1.74 1.57
CA THR A 218 3.79 -3.19 1.56
C THR A 218 2.30 -3.41 1.73
N ARG A 219 1.74 -4.35 0.97
CA ARG A 219 0.33 -4.74 1.08
C ARG A 219 0.09 -5.52 2.38
N LEU A 220 -0.30 -4.82 3.41
CA LEU A 220 -0.58 -5.36 4.74
C LEU A 220 -2.07 -5.39 5.07
N THR A 221 -2.84 -4.52 4.42
CA THR A 221 -4.28 -4.42 4.68
C THR A 221 -5.02 -5.58 4.01
N PRO A 222 -5.77 -6.40 4.76
CA PRO A 222 -6.49 -7.54 4.21
C PRO A 222 -7.51 -7.11 3.15
N VAL A 223 -7.56 -7.88 2.05
CA VAL A 223 -8.64 -7.74 1.06
C VAL A 223 -9.86 -8.49 1.58
N PRO A 224 -11.06 -7.89 1.64
CA PRO A 224 -12.26 -8.57 2.06
C PRO A 224 -12.57 -9.78 1.18
N THR A 225 -12.91 -10.87 1.82
CA THR A 225 -13.32 -12.11 1.15
C THR A 225 -14.73 -12.47 1.56
N VAL A 226 -15.60 -12.61 0.57
CA VAL A 226 -16.96 -13.12 0.79
C VAL A 226 -16.87 -14.63 0.94
N GLN A 227 -17.26 -15.15 2.11
CA GLN A 227 -17.22 -16.57 2.40
C GLN A 227 -18.55 -17.23 2.04
N GLY A 228 -18.47 -18.25 1.17
CA GLY A 228 -19.62 -19.03 0.73
C GLY A 228 -20.55 -18.32 -0.26
N PRO A 229 -21.65 -18.97 -0.65
CA PRO A 229 -22.64 -18.41 -1.54
C PRO A 229 -23.47 -17.33 -0.83
N GLN A 230 -23.87 -16.33 -1.60
CA GLN A 230 -24.80 -15.29 -1.16
C GLN A 230 -26.00 -15.25 -2.10
N THR A 231 -27.14 -14.81 -1.57
CA THR A 231 -28.34 -14.54 -2.36
C THR A 231 -28.41 -13.07 -2.72
N ALA A 232 -29.03 -12.77 -3.87
CA ALA A 232 -29.24 -11.44 -4.38
C ALA A 232 -30.51 -11.40 -5.22
N ILE A 233 -31.02 -10.23 -5.49
CA ILE A 233 -32.18 -10.04 -6.37
C ILE A 233 -31.69 -9.57 -7.72
N VAL A 234 -32.16 -10.20 -8.80
CA VAL A 234 -31.86 -9.73 -10.18
C VAL A 234 -32.54 -8.41 -10.43
N VAL A 235 -31.79 -7.45 -10.97
CA VAL A 235 -32.26 -6.08 -11.21
C VAL A 235 -31.96 -5.61 -12.63
N GLY A 236 -32.60 -4.53 -13.04
CA GLY A 236 -32.43 -3.91 -14.34
C GLY A 236 -33.26 -2.64 -14.50
N PRO A 237 -33.35 -2.08 -15.71
CA PRO A 237 -34.16 -0.89 -15.99
C PRO A 237 -35.63 -1.11 -15.68
N THR A 238 -36.30 -0.05 -15.27
CA THR A 238 -37.75 -0.08 -14.97
C THR A 238 -38.55 -0.47 -16.22
N GLY A 239 -39.42 -1.47 -16.06
CA GLY A 239 -40.30 -1.94 -17.13
C GLY A 239 -39.75 -3.08 -17.99
N GLU A 240 -38.48 -3.47 -17.78
CA GLU A 240 -37.88 -4.64 -18.41
C GLU A 240 -38.14 -5.90 -17.57
N GLU A 241 -38.37 -7.04 -18.24
CA GLU A 241 -38.52 -8.35 -17.60
C GLU A 241 -37.17 -9.09 -17.55
N ILE A 242 -36.36 -8.91 -18.59
CA ILE A 242 -35.04 -9.51 -18.73
C ILE A 242 -34.04 -8.43 -19.14
N TYR A 243 -32.95 -8.33 -18.39
CA TYR A 243 -31.88 -7.39 -18.70
C TYR A 243 -30.53 -8.09 -18.68
N THR A 244 -29.97 -8.29 -19.87
CA THR A 244 -28.66 -8.98 -20.04
C THR A 244 -27.77 -8.22 -20.98
N ASP A 245 -26.48 -8.46 -20.87
CA ASP A 245 -25.51 -8.06 -21.88
C ASP A 245 -25.38 -9.12 -23.02
N LYS A 246 -24.47 -8.87 -23.96
CA LYS A 246 -24.18 -9.78 -25.08
C LYS A 246 -23.66 -11.18 -24.65
N HIS A 247 -23.26 -11.36 -23.39
CA HIS A 247 -22.77 -12.60 -22.82
C HIS A 247 -23.79 -13.30 -21.90
N GLY A 248 -25.02 -12.81 -21.83
CA GLY A 248 -26.05 -13.33 -20.96
C GLY A 248 -25.78 -13.10 -19.47
N ARG A 249 -24.94 -12.10 -19.12
CA ARG A 249 -24.71 -11.68 -17.73
C ARG A 249 -25.88 -10.84 -17.25
N VAL A 250 -26.14 -10.87 -15.95
CA VAL A 250 -27.22 -10.13 -15.29
C VAL A 250 -26.67 -9.11 -14.30
N LYS A 251 -27.51 -8.18 -13.89
CA LYS A 251 -27.27 -7.27 -12.78
C LYS A 251 -28.02 -7.76 -11.56
N VAL A 252 -27.44 -7.55 -10.38
CA VAL A 252 -28.05 -7.99 -9.12
C VAL A 252 -27.95 -6.90 -8.06
N GLN A 253 -28.87 -6.95 -7.10
CA GLN A 253 -28.79 -6.17 -5.84
C GLN A 253 -28.57 -7.15 -4.70
N PHE A 254 -27.43 -7.05 -4.02
CA PHE A 254 -27.17 -7.84 -2.82
C PHE A 254 -28.00 -7.34 -1.62
N HIS A 255 -28.37 -8.23 -0.73
CA HIS A 255 -29.23 -7.88 0.43
C HIS A 255 -28.52 -6.92 1.41
N TRP A 256 -27.20 -6.93 1.47
CA TRP A 256 -26.41 -6.03 2.31
C TRP A 256 -26.17 -4.65 1.67
N ASP A 257 -26.42 -4.51 0.36
CA ASP A 257 -26.30 -3.22 -0.33
C ASP A 257 -27.53 -2.36 -0.03
N ARG A 258 -27.38 -1.43 0.90
CA ARG A 258 -28.43 -0.54 1.35
C ARG A 258 -28.56 0.76 0.54
N GLU A 259 -27.58 1.04 -0.33
CA GLU A 259 -27.51 2.28 -1.11
C GLU A 259 -27.94 2.07 -2.57
N GLY A 260 -27.97 0.84 -3.03
CA GLY A 260 -28.41 0.49 -4.36
C GLY A 260 -29.90 0.75 -4.57
N THR A 261 -30.23 1.24 -5.75
CA THR A 261 -31.57 1.67 -6.16
C THR A 261 -32.37 0.59 -6.88
N ARG A 262 -31.84 -0.64 -6.93
CA ARG A 262 -32.43 -1.82 -7.63
C ARG A 262 -32.61 -1.57 -9.13
N ASP A 263 -31.65 -0.93 -9.74
CA ASP A 263 -31.60 -0.59 -11.17
C ASP A 263 -30.40 -1.25 -11.89
N GLU A 264 -30.18 -0.89 -13.13
CA GLU A 264 -29.06 -1.37 -13.94
C GLU A 264 -27.68 -0.94 -13.43
N LYS A 265 -27.58 -0.09 -12.40
CA LYS A 265 -26.34 0.38 -11.79
C LYS A 265 -25.97 -0.32 -10.50
N SER A 266 -26.86 -1.15 -9.96
CA SER A 266 -26.70 -1.79 -8.64
C SER A 266 -25.49 -2.72 -8.52
N SER A 267 -25.02 -3.32 -9.61
CA SER A 267 -23.81 -4.16 -9.58
C SER A 267 -22.98 -4.06 -10.86
N CYS A 268 -21.84 -4.75 -10.88
CA CYS A 268 -21.19 -5.13 -12.14
C CYS A 268 -22.05 -6.21 -12.86
N TRP A 269 -21.67 -6.55 -14.08
CA TRP A 269 -22.27 -7.67 -14.81
C TRP A 269 -21.82 -8.99 -14.19
N VAL A 270 -22.76 -9.79 -13.69
CA VAL A 270 -22.55 -11.08 -13.05
C VAL A 270 -22.84 -12.20 -14.05
N ARG A 271 -21.92 -13.15 -14.21
CA ARG A 271 -22.11 -14.30 -15.10
C ARG A 271 -23.15 -15.27 -14.55
N VAL A 272 -23.99 -15.79 -15.43
CA VAL A 272 -24.97 -16.81 -15.10
C VAL A 272 -24.40 -18.21 -15.43
N ALA A 273 -24.41 -19.09 -14.47
CA ALA A 273 -24.03 -20.49 -14.70
C ALA A 273 -25.06 -21.19 -15.58
N GLN A 274 -24.58 -21.94 -16.57
CA GLN A 274 -25.44 -22.74 -17.46
C GLN A 274 -25.20 -24.22 -17.22
N VAL A 275 -26.24 -25.01 -17.33
CA VAL A 275 -26.18 -26.47 -17.11
C VAL A 275 -25.28 -27.15 -18.15
N TRP A 276 -25.30 -26.66 -19.39
CA TRP A 276 -24.50 -27.18 -20.48
C TRP A 276 -24.20 -26.05 -21.45
N ALA A 277 -22.93 -25.81 -21.78
CA ALA A 277 -22.54 -24.74 -22.67
C ALA A 277 -21.32 -25.13 -23.53
N GLY A 278 -21.36 -24.79 -24.81
CA GLY A 278 -20.26 -24.95 -25.75
C GLY A 278 -20.34 -23.94 -26.89
N ALA A 279 -19.44 -24.07 -27.88
CA ALA A 279 -19.41 -23.18 -29.02
C ALA A 279 -20.65 -23.39 -29.91
N SER A 280 -21.57 -22.44 -29.87
CA SER A 280 -22.85 -22.46 -30.61
C SER A 280 -23.84 -23.56 -30.23
N TRP A 281 -23.70 -24.17 -29.05
CA TRP A 281 -24.64 -25.15 -28.53
C TRP A 281 -24.72 -25.12 -27.00
N GLY A 282 -25.81 -25.66 -26.43
CA GLY A 282 -26.04 -25.75 -25.00
C GLY A 282 -27.45 -25.36 -24.58
N ALA A 283 -27.67 -25.26 -23.28
CA ALA A 283 -28.90 -24.77 -22.66
C ALA A 283 -28.64 -23.39 -22.06
N MET A 284 -29.58 -22.46 -22.23
CA MET A 284 -29.48 -21.10 -21.69
C MET A 284 -30.67 -20.86 -20.76
N PHE A 285 -30.38 -20.56 -19.51
CA PHE A 285 -31.34 -20.12 -18.49
C PHE A 285 -30.98 -18.76 -18.01
N ILE A 286 -31.86 -17.78 -18.23
CA ILE A 286 -31.61 -16.40 -17.83
C ILE A 286 -32.57 -16.05 -16.70
N PRO A 287 -32.06 -15.68 -15.50
CA PRO A 287 -32.90 -15.19 -14.43
C PRO A 287 -33.61 -13.90 -14.82
N ARG A 288 -34.89 -13.77 -14.45
CA ARG A 288 -35.67 -12.56 -14.69
C ARG A 288 -35.47 -11.53 -13.58
N ILE A 289 -35.74 -10.28 -13.89
CA ILE A 289 -35.75 -9.20 -12.89
C ILE A 289 -36.75 -9.54 -11.78
N GLY A 290 -36.32 -9.39 -10.53
CA GLY A 290 -37.10 -9.73 -9.35
C GLY A 290 -36.90 -11.16 -8.79
N GLN A 291 -36.19 -12.03 -9.51
CA GLN A 291 -35.83 -13.36 -8.99
C GLN A 291 -34.66 -13.32 -8.06
#